data_91397bcc248b280732b5f443276efbaf
#
_entry.id   91397bcc248b280732b5f443276efbaf
#
_cell.length_a   1.000
_cell.length_b   1.000
_cell.length_c   1.000
_cell.angle_alpha   90.00
_cell.angle_beta   90.00
_cell.angle_gamma   90.00
#
_symmetry.space_group_name_H-M   'P 1'
#
loop_
_entity.id
_entity.type
_entity.pdbx_description
1 polymer ?
#
loop_
_entity_poly.entity_id
_entity_poly.type
_entity_poly.pdbx_seq_one_letter_code
_entity_poly.pdbx_strand_id
1 'polypeptide(L)'
;MVRGCTITVKQADYTLEVAKGSISAHILDELNAHVIACNRCPRLRNYCAAVGAEKRRAYRSEEYWARPVPSFGDPLARVLIIGLAPGAHGSNRTGRPFTGDGSGNFLYPVLYESGFASQPDATSRTDGMTLTDIRINSVVRCAPPGNKPALDELRNCSTYLDAEIAAMSRLRVVITLGKIAFDGYLAHLVRAGVIDSRREYTFAHGAEYKMPNNTYLISSFHPSLQNTNTGKLTKPMFLRIFVRARELARPTNKELRGGP
;
A
#
# COMPACT_ATOMS: atom_id res chain seq x y z
N MET A 1 0.21 -23.87 49.91
CA MET A 1 0.34 -22.46 49.57
C MET A 1 0.49 -22.34 48.06
N VAL A 2 -0.58 -21.98 47.38
CA VAL A 2 -0.57 -21.76 45.91
C VAL A 2 -0.21 -20.29 45.69
N ARG A 3 0.96 -20.02 45.10
CA ARG A 3 1.34 -18.65 44.73
C ARG A 3 0.51 -18.24 43.50
N GLY A 4 -0.45 -17.34 43.71
CA GLY A 4 -1.22 -16.72 42.66
C GLY A 4 -0.31 -15.87 41.75
N CYS A 5 -0.24 -16.21 40.48
CA CYS A 5 0.44 -15.42 39.45
C CYS A 5 -0.44 -14.18 39.14
N THR A 6 -0.08 -13.04 39.71
CA THR A 6 -0.74 -11.77 39.40
C THR A 6 -0.18 -11.24 38.08
N ILE A 7 -0.88 -11.50 36.96
CA ILE A 7 -0.55 -10.88 35.67
C ILE A 7 -0.91 -9.40 35.82
N THR A 8 0.07 -8.50 35.71
CA THR A 8 -0.17 -7.06 35.75
C THR A 8 -0.90 -6.62 34.46
N VAL A 9 -1.78 -5.63 34.54
CA VAL A 9 -2.57 -5.09 33.43
C VAL A 9 -1.70 -4.78 32.19
N LYS A 10 -0.48 -4.27 32.37
CA LYS A 10 0.48 -4.04 31.27
C LYS A 10 0.90 -5.31 30.53
N GLN A 11 0.96 -6.45 31.20
CA GLN A 11 1.36 -7.72 30.61
C GLN A 11 0.19 -8.36 29.84
N ALA A 12 -1.04 -8.15 30.31
CA ALA A 12 -2.25 -8.57 29.60
C ALA A 12 -2.46 -7.75 28.32
N ASP A 13 -2.26 -6.43 28.34
CA ASP A 13 -2.36 -5.56 27.16
C ASP A 13 -1.30 -5.91 26.11
N TYR A 14 -0.06 -6.14 26.52
CA TYR A 14 1.01 -6.57 25.61
C TYR A 14 0.70 -7.91 24.94
N THR A 15 0.18 -8.87 25.69
CA THR A 15 -0.20 -10.20 25.17
C THR A 15 -1.36 -10.08 24.18
N LEU A 16 -2.32 -9.19 24.43
CA LEU A 16 -3.46 -8.93 23.53
C LEU A 16 -3.02 -8.23 22.23
N GLU A 17 -2.09 -7.29 22.30
CA GLU A 17 -1.53 -6.63 21.11
C GLU A 17 -0.71 -7.60 20.25
N VAL A 18 0.10 -8.46 20.87
CA VAL A 18 0.86 -9.49 20.14
C VAL A 18 -0.09 -10.49 19.46
N ALA A 19 -1.16 -10.92 20.14
CA ALA A 19 -2.16 -11.82 19.55
C ALA A 19 -2.91 -11.16 18.39
N LYS A 20 -3.35 -9.90 18.53
CA LYS A 20 -3.97 -9.14 17.43
C LYS A 20 -3.01 -8.95 16.27
N GLY A 21 -1.73 -8.71 16.54
CA GLY A 21 -0.69 -8.58 15.54
C GLY A 21 -0.48 -9.86 14.72
N SER A 22 -0.44 -11.00 15.39
CA SER A 22 -0.32 -12.33 14.75
C SER A 22 -1.54 -12.64 13.87
N ILE A 23 -2.75 -12.31 14.32
CA ILE A 23 -3.99 -12.50 13.56
C ILE A 23 -4.00 -11.60 12.31
N SER A 24 -3.66 -10.33 12.44
CA SER A 24 -3.59 -9.41 11.29
C SER A 24 -2.57 -9.87 10.26
N ALA A 25 -1.40 -10.32 10.67
CA ALA A 25 -0.36 -10.84 9.77
C ALA A 25 -0.87 -12.07 9.01
N HIS A 26 -1.47 -13.03 9.68
CA HIS A 26 -2.02 -14.24 9.05
C HIS A 26 -3.11 -13.91 8.02
N ILE A 27 -4.07 -13.05 8.36
CA ILE A 27 -5.14 -12.63 7.45
C ILE A 27 -4.55 -11.94 6.20
N LEU A 28 -3.53 -11.08 6.37
CA LEU A 28 -2.90 -10.38 5.25
C LEU A 28 -2.08 -11.33 4.34
N ASP A 29 -1.48 -12.36 4.90
CA ASP A 29 -0.76 -13.40 4.14
C ASP A 29 -1.74 -14.27 3.34
N GLU A 30 -2.85 -14.70 3.93
CA GLU A 30 -3.93 -15.41 3.22
C GLU A 30 -4.52 -14.54 2.12
N LEU A 31 -4.76 -13.25 2.39
CA LEU A 31 -5.25 -12.30 1.38
C LEU A 31 -4.26 -12.17 0.21
N ASN A 32 -2.97 -12.10 0.48
CA ASN A 32 -1.93 -12.08 -0.56
C ASN A 32 -1.95 -13.36 -1.41
N ALA A 33 -2.14 -14.52 -0.81
CA ALA A 33 -2.27 -15.79 -1.53
C ALA A 33 -3.51 -15.77 -2.46
N HIS A 34 -4.67 -15.30 -1.97
CA HIS A 34 -5.88 -15.12 -2.77
C HIS A 34 -5.69 -14.11 -3.92
N VAL A 35 -4.97 -13.01 -3.68
CA VAL A 35 -4.61 -12.04 -4.74
C VAL A 35 -3.78 -12.72 -5.82
N ILE A 36 -2.73 -13.45 -5.46
CA ILE A 36 -1.83 -14.11 -6.41
C ILE A 36 -2.58 -15.12 -7.29
N ALA A 37 -3.53 -15.84 -6.72
CA ALA A 37 -4.35 -16.85 -7.42
C ALA A 37 -5.53 -16.25 -8.22
N CYS A 38 -5.77 -14.93 -8.13
CA CYS A 38 -6.94 -14.30 -8.74
C CYS A 38 -6.94 -14.34 -10.27
N ASN A 39 -8.10 -14.70 -10.85
CA ASN A 39 -8.32 -14.75 -12.31
C ASN A 39 -9.58 -14.00 -12.77
N ARG A 40 -10.18 -13.14 -11.91
CA ARG A 40 -11.47 -12.47 -12.14
C ARG A 40 -11.50 -11.51 -13.34
N CYS A 41 -10.35 -11.05 -13.85
CA CYS A 41 -10.25 -10.07 -14.92
C CYS A 41 -9.46 -10.67 -16.12
N PRO A 42 -10.11 -11.39 -17.06
CA PRO A 42 -9.41 -12.07 -18.16
C PRO A 42 -8.54 -11.13 -19.01
N ARG A 43 -9.04 -9.93 -19.31
CA ARG A 43 -8.27 -8.92 -20.08
C ARG A 43 -6.94 -8.59 -19.41
N LEU A 44 -6.94 -8.34 -18.09
CA LEU A 44 -5.72 -8.02 -17.36
C LEU A 44 -4.80 -9.25 -17.23
N ARG A 45 -5.37 -10.43 -16.96
CA ARG A 45 -4.58 -11.65 -16.84
C ARG A 45 -3.86 -12.01 -18.15
N ASN A 46 -4.60 -11.94 -19.26
CA ASN A 46 -4.04 -12.18 -20.59
C ASN A 46 -2.94 -11.14 -20.93
N TYR A 47 -3.18 -9.86 -20.62
CA TYR A 47 -2.17 -8.83 -20.84
C TYR A 47 -0.92 -9.05 -19.99
N CYS A 48 -1.05 -9.35 -18.69
CA CYS A 48 0.09 -9.65 -17.83
C CYS A 48 0.90 -10.84 -18.34
N ALA A 49 0.23 -11.92 -18.79
CA ALA A 49 0.86 -13.10 -19.34
C ALA A 49 1.58 -12.80 -20.67
N ALA A 50 0.93 -12.08 -21.59
CA ALA A 50 1.52 -11.67 -22.89
C ALA A 50 2.78 -10.83 -22.66
N VAL A 51 2.73 -9.82 -21.79
CA VAL A 51 3.91 -9.00 -21.43
C VAL A 51 5.03 -9.87 -20.85
N GLY A 52 4.68 -10.87 -20.03
CA GLY A 52 5.64 -11.81 -19.45
C GLY A 52 6.28 -12.74 -20.47
N ALA A 53 5.56 -13.11 -21.55
CA ALA A 53 6.06 -13.93 -22.64
C ALA A 53 6.92 -13.12 -23.62
N GLU A 54 6.44 -11.95 -24.04
CA GLU A 54 7.12 -11.08 -25.00
C GLU A 54 8.39 -10.46 -24.43
N LYS A 55 8.35 -10.08 -23.19
CA LYS A 55 9.41 -9.42 -22.41
C LYS A 55 9.99 -8.17 -23.11
N ARG A 56 10.52 -7.25 -22.35
CA ARG A 56 11.30 -6.13 -22.88
C ARG A 56 12.73 -6.60 -23.20
N ARG A 57 13.35 -6.07 -24.23
CA ARG A 57 14.72 -6.45 -24.64
C ARG A 57 15.71 -6.41 -23.46
N ALA A 58 15.64 -5.39 -22.61
CA ALA A 58 16.50 -5.24 -21.44
C ALA A 58 16.30 -6.32 -20.36
N TYR A 59 15.19 -7.05 -20.39
CA TYR A 59 14.80 -8.04 -19.36
C TYR A 59 14.53 -9.43 -19.96
N ARG A 60 15.10 -9.76 -21.15
CA ARG A 60 14.85 -11.03 -21.83
C ARG A 60 15.30 -12.25 -21.05
N SER A 61 16.37 -12.11 -20.26
CA SER A 61 16.92 -13.17 -19.40
C SER A 61 16.18 -13.34 -18.09
N GLU A 62 15.31 -12.40 -17.73
CA GLU A 62 14.58 -12.46 -16.47
C GLU A 62 13.29 -13.28 -16.59
N GLU A 63 12.91 -13.98 -15.54
CA GLU A 63 11.59 -14.57 -15.40
C GLU A 63 10.61 -13.52 -14.88
N TYR A 64 9.54 -13.25 -15.65
CA TYR A 64 8.50 -12.35 -15.24
C TYR A 64 7.54 -13.05 -14.29
N TRP A 65 7.15 -12.36 -13.22
CA TRP A 65 6.10 -12.78 -12.30
C TRP A 65 4.76 -13.03 -13.00
N ALA A 66 4.33 -12.10 -13.87
CA ALA A 66 3.17 -12.17 -14.76
C ALA A 66 1.84 -12.64 -14.09
N ARG A 67 1.71 -12.45 -12.80
CA ARG A 67 0.54 -12.77 -11.97
C ARG A 67 0.04 -11.51 -11.25
N PRO A 68 -1.14 -11.54 -10.59
CA PRO A 68 -1.54 -10.46 -9.71
C PRO A 68 -0.48 -10.19 -8.65
N VAL A 69 -0.20 -8.92 -8.40
CA VAL A 69 0.86 -8.49 -7.49
C VAL A 69 0.28 -8.35 -6.08
N PRO A 70 0.79 -9.11 -5.10
CA PRO A 70 0.36 -8.98 -3.70
C PRO A 70 0.81 -7.66 -3.10
N SER A 71 0.28 -7.31 -1.94
CA SER A 71 0.77 -6.19 -1.15
C SER A 71 2.12 -6.52 -0.52
N PHE A 72 2.88 -5.47 -0.19
CA PHE A 72 4.21 -5.60 0.39
C PHE A 72 4.38 -4.65 1.57
N GLY A 73 5.03 -5.12 2.63
CA GLY A 73 5.42 -4.32 3.79
C GLY A 73 4.90 -4.87 5.11
N ASP A 74 4.98 -4.05 6.14
CA ASP A 74 4.68 -4.40 7.51
C ASP A 74 3.19 -4.78 7.68
N PRO A 75 2.85 -5.96 8.20
CA PRO A 75 1.46 -6.32 8.47
C PRO A 75 0.84 -5.50 9.62
N LEU A 76 1.65 -4.89 10.48
CA LEU A 76 1.23 -4.02 11.58
C LEU A 76 1.37 -2.53 11.26
N ALA A 77 1.54 -2.20 9.99
CA ALA A 77 1.73 -0.85 9.53
C ALA A 77 0.61 0.11 9.96
N ARG A 78 1.02 1.28 10.40
CA ARG A 78 0.12 2.43 10.62
C ARG A 78 -0.08 3.27 9.36
N VAL A 79 0.76 3.09 8.35
CA VAL A 79 0.71 3.82 7.09
C VAL A 79 0.46 2.86 5.94
N LEU A 80 -0.53 3.17 5.09
CA LEU A 80 -0.82 2.44 3.87
C LEU A 80 -0.60 3.33 2.65
N ILE A 81 0.23 2.88 1.71
CA ILE A 81 0.34 3.48 0.39
C ILE A 81 -0.60 2.75 -0.57
N ILE A 82 -1.41 3.50 -1.31
CA ILE A 82 -2.26 2.98 -2.37
C ILE A 82 -1.79 3.56 -3.70
N GLY A 83 -1.33 2.68 -4.59
CA GLY A 83 -1.02 3.02 -5.99
C GLY A 83 -2.20 2.74 -6.93
N LEU A 84 -1.99 2.99 -8.23
CA LEU A 84 -2.95 2.66 -9.28
C LEU A 84 -2.97 1.15 -9.55
N ALA A 85 -1.87 0.62 -10.06
CA ALA A 85 -1.72 -0.74 -10.56
C ALA A 85 -0.25 -1.09 -10.76
N PRO A 86 0.11 -2.39 -10.91
CA PRO A 86 1.43 -2.82 -11.32
C PRO A 86 1.83 -2.24 -12.67
N GLY A 87 3.07 -1.76 -12.78
CA GLY A 87 3.68 -1.43 -14.08
C GLY A 87 4.00 -2.70 -14.86
N ALA A 88 3.76 -2.69 -16.19
CA ALA A 88 3.91 -3.86 -17.07
C ALA A 88 5.33 -4.50 -17.01
N HIS A 89 6.39 -3.68 -16.96
CA HIS A 89 7.78 -4.11 -16.87
C HIS A 89 8.46 -3.82 -15.54
N GLY A 90 7.70 -3.29 -14.55
CA GLY A 90 8.07 -3.11 -13.16
C GLY A 90 7.48 -4.20 -12.29
N SER A 91 6.41 -3.89 -11.55
CA SER A 91 5.80 -4.83 -10.61
C SER A 91 5.22 -6.09 -11.25
N ASN A 92 4.73 -6.04 -12.50
CA ASN A 92 4.31 -7.25 -13.23
C ASN A 92 5.50 -8.15 -13.60
N ARG A 93 6.72 -7.60 -13.71
CA ARG A 93 7.95 -8.35 -13.89
C ARG A 93 8.45 -8.92 -12.56
N THR A 94 8.52 -8.11 -11.53
CA THR A 94 9.18 -8.45 -10.28
C THR A 94 8.27 -9.13 -9.25
N GLY A 95 6.95 -8.96 -9.35
CA GLY A 95 5.98 -9.48 -8.38
C GLY A 95 5.92 -8.69 -7.06
N ARG A 96 6.55 -7.51 -6.98
CA ARG A 96 6.49 -6.63 -5.81
C ARG A 96 6.09 -5.20 -6.22
N PRO A 97 5.20 -4.51 -5.47
CA PRO A 97 4.77 -3.15 -5.78
C PRO A 97 5.96 -2.19 -5.94
N PHE A 98 5.87 -1.30 -6.92
CA PHE A 98 6.88 -0.26 -7.19
C PHE A 98 8.31 -0.78 -7.30
N THR A 99 8.52 -1.99 -7.79
CA THR A 99 9.86 -2.59 -7.87
C THR A 99 10.28 -2.79 -9.32
N GLY A 100 11.47 -2.32 -9.65
CA GLY A 100 12.11 -2.54 -10.95
C GLY A 100 11.61 -1.62 -12.06
N ASP A 101 11.09 -0.45 -11.74
CA ASP A 101 10.73 0.61 -12.70
C ASP A 101 11.02 2.02 -12.15
N GLY A 102 10.86 3.03 -13.00
CA GLY A 102 11.17 4.42 -12.64
C GLY A 102 10.31 4.98 -11.49
N SER A 103 9.11 4.47 -11.28
CA SER A 103 8.27 4.89 -10.15
C SER A 103 8.84 4.36 -8.82
N GLY A 104 9.33 3.14 -8.83
CA GLY A 104 9.99 2.53 -7.68
C GLY A 104 11.32 3.20 -7.36
N ASN A 105 12.12 3.48 -8.39
CA ASN A 105 13.40 4.20 -8.24
C ASN A 105 13.22 5.61 -7.66
N PHE A 106 12.03 6.18 -7.72
CA PHE A 106 11.71 7.46 -7.09
C PHE A 106 11.10 7.29 -5.69
N LEU A 107 10.29 6.24 -5.48
CA LEU A 107 9.58 6.01 -4.20
C LEU A 107 10.51 5.47 -3.11
N TYR A 108 11.26 4.39 -3.37
CA TYR A 108 12.02 3.70 -2.31
C TYR A 108 13.13 4.55 -1.69
N PRO A 109 13.90 5.38 -2.42
CA PRO A 109 14.84 6.31 -1.80
C PRO A 109 14.18 7.28 -0.81
N VAL A 110 12.95 7.72 -1.11
CA VAL A 110 12.17 8.60 -0.21
C VAL A 110 11.66 7.82 1.01
N LEU A 111 11.23 6.57 0.85
CA LEU A 111 10.87 5.70 1.98
C LEU A 111 12.06 5.43 2.89
N TYR A 112 13.23 5.20 2.32
CA TYR A 112 14.47 5.02 3.08
C TYR A 112 14.85 6.28 3.87
N GLU A 113 14.86 7.44 3.22
CA GLU A 113 15.18 8.72 3.83
C GLU A 113 14.17 9.11 4.93
N SER A 114 12.90 8.76 4.76
CA SER A 114 11.86 8.95 5.77
C SER A 114 11.82 7.84 6.84
N GLY A 115 12.69 6.83 6.77
CA GLY A 115 12.86 5.77 7.77
C GLY A 115 11.77 4.69 7.73
N PHE A 116 11.12 4.46 6.58
CA PHE A 116 10.16 3.39 6.35
C PHE A 116 10.76 2.17 5.63
N ALA A 117 11.87 2.32 4.92
CA ALA A 117 12.52 1.25 4.18
C ALA A 117 13.92 0.95 4.71
N SER A 118 14.36 -0.31 4.63
CA SER A 118 15.69 -0.76 5.08
C SER A 118 16.82 -0.35 4.15
N GLN A 119 16.50 -0.04 2.89
CA GLN A 119 17.48 0.30 1.85
C GLN A 119 16.83 1.23 0.79
N PRO A 120 17.61 2.02 0.03
CA PRO A 120 17.05 2.94 -0.96
C PRO A 120 16.65 2.26 -2.27
N ASP A 121 17.24 1.11 -2.59
CA ASP A 121 17.05 0.44 -3.89
C ASP A 121 16.12 -0.75 -3.79
N ALA A 122 15.19 -0.85 -4.75
CA ALA A 122 14.22 -1.93 -4.86
C ALA A 122 14.29 -2.57 -6.25
N THR A 123 15.04 -3.66 -6.37
CA THR A 123 15.38 -4.28 -7.67
C THR A 123 14.61 -5.56 -7.94
N SER A 124 14.37 -6.39 -6.91
CA SER A 124 13.68 -7.68 -7.04
C SER A 124 12.87 -8.00 -5.78
N ARG A 125 12.11 -9.09 -5.80
CA ARG A 125 11.39 -9.61 -4.62
C ARG A 125 12.30 -10.15 -3.52
N THR A 126 13.53 -10.49 -3.86
CA THR A 126 14.50 -11.18 -3.00
C THR A 126 15.73 -10.33 -2.70
N ASP A 127 15.64 -9.01 -2.88
CA ASP A 127 16.75 -8.08 -2.68
C ASP A 127 17.01 -7.69 -1.20
N GLY A 128 16.29 -8.30 -0.25
CA GLY A 128 16.43 -8.01 1.17
C GLY A 128 15.68 -6.78 1.67
N MET A 129 14.94 -6.07 0.78
CA MET A 129 14.12 -4.93 1.18
C MET A 129 13.09 -5.32 2.25
N THR A 130 13.08 -4.58 3.33
CA THR A 130 12.01 -4.63 4.34
C THR A 130 11.41 -3.24 4.54
N LEU A 131 10.13 -3.22 4.88
CA LEU A 131 9.40 -2.00 5.22
C LEU A 131 8.95 -2.07 6.68
N THR A 132 9.12 -0.97 7.40
CA THR A 132 8.72 -0.83 8.81
C THR A 132 7.63 0.21 8.93
N ASP A 133 6.51 -0.15 9.58
CA ASP A 133 5.37 0.72 9.84
C ASP A 133 4.67 1.28 8.59
N ILE A 134 4.98 0.72 7.42
CA ILE A 134 4.34 1.06 6.16
C ILE A 134 4.06 -0.18 5.32
N ARG A 135 2.93 -0.16 4.60
CA ARG A 135 2.51 -1.20 3.67
C ARG A 135 2.11 -0.57 2.33
N ILE A 136 2.33 -1.29 1.25
CA ILE A 136 2.07 -0.80 -0.12
C ILE A 136 1.12 -1.75 -0.83
N ASN A 137 0.06 -1.19 -1.41
CA ASN A 137 -0.83 -1.89 -2.31
C ASN A 137 -1.23 -1.03 -3.53
N SER A 138 -2.19 -1.49 -4.32
CA SER A 138 -2.76 -0.78 -5.46
C SER A 138 -4.24 -1.08 -5.59
N VAL A 139 -5.02 -0.15 -6.17
CA VAL A 139 -6.46 -0.35 -6.41
C VAL A 139 -6.73 -1.49 -7.40
N VAL A 140 -5.78 -1.79 -8.30
CA VAL A 140 -5.82 -2.94 -9.19
C VAL A 140 -4.53 -3.74 -9.03
N ARG A 141 -4.65 -5.08 -8.94
CA ARG A 141 -3.52 -5.97 -8.64
C ARG A 141 -2.82 -6.53 -9.88
N CYS A 142 -3.32 -6.26 -11.07
CA CYS A 142 -2.76 -6.66 -12.36
C CYS A 142 -2.39 -5.44 -13.18
N ALA A 143 -1.36 -5.53 -14.03
CA ALA A 143 -0.99 -4.46 -14.95
C ALA A 143 -2.11 -4.27 -16.01
N PRO A 144 -2.69 -3.08 -16.14
CA PRO A 144 -3.65 -2.80 -17.19
C PRO A 144 -2.94 -2.26 -18.45
N PRO A 145 -3.42 -2.57 -19.67
CA PRO A 145 -2.91 -1.96 -20.90
C PRO A 145 -2.95 -0.42 -20.81
N GLY A 146 -1.83 0.22 -21.14
CA GLY A 146 -1.71 1.68 -21.11
C GLY A 146 -1.92 2.33 -19.74
N ASN A 147 -1.78 1.57 -18.65
CA ASN A 147 -2.08 1.99 -17.27
C ASN A 147 -3.53 2.47 -17.07
N LYS A 148 -4.48 1.91 -17.85
CA LYS A 148 -5.90 2.27 -17.83
C LYS A 148 -6.75 1.04 -17.48
N PRO A 149 -7.06 0.80 -16.19
CA PRO A 149 -8.00 -0.23 -15.81
C PRO A 149 -9.42 0.16 -16.22
N ALA A 150 -10.23 -0.83 -16.58
CA ALA A 150 -11.65 -0.65 -16.84
C ALA A 150 -12.44 -0.55 -15.51
N LEU A 151 -13.68 -0.03 -15.56
CA LEU A 151 -14.50 0.17 -14.36
C LEU A 151 -14.88 -1.14 -13.67
N ASP A 152 -15.14 -2.19 -14.43
CA ASP A 152 -15.41 -3.54 -13.91
C ASP A 152 -14.17 -4.15 -13.23
N GLU A 153 -12.98 -3.90 -13.76
CA GLU A 153 -11.70 -4.34 -13.16
C GLU A 153 -11.43 -3.64 -11.83
N LEU A 154 -11.71 -2.33 -11.75
CA LEU A 154 -11.67 -1.58 -10.50
C LEU A 154 -12.65 -2.16 -9.47
N ARG A 155 -13.90 -2.47 -9.88
CA ARG A 155 -14.92 -3.10 -9.03
C ARG A 155 -14.50 -4.48 -8.57
N ASN A 156 -14.03 -5.34 -9.48
CA ASN A 156 -13.57 -6.69 -9.17
C ASN A 156 -12.41 -6.70 -8.17
N CYS A 157 -11.50 -5.73 -8.28
CA CYS A 157 -10.33 -5.63 -7.39
C CYS A 157 -10.63 -4.94 -6.06
N SER A 158 -11.73 -4.16 -5.95
CA SER A 158 -12.02 -3.36 -4.76
C SER A 158 -12.19 -4.20 -3.48
N THR A 159 -12.69 -5.42 -3.61
CA THR A 159 -12.86 -6.35 -2.47
C THR A 159 -11.54 -6.70 -1.78
N TYR A 160 -10.43 -6.72 -2.53
CA TYR A 160 -9.10 -6.95 -1.95
C TYR A 160 -8.60 -5.72 -1.18
N LEU A 161 -8.87 -4.51 -1.68
CA LEU A 161 -8.56 -3.28 -0.97
C LEU A 161 -9.37 -3.18 0.33
N ASP A 162 -10.67 -3.50 0.26
CA ASP A 162 -11.57 -3.45 1.39
C ASP A 162 -11.13 -4.45 2.49
N ALA A 163 -10.81 -5.69 2.11
CA ALA A 163 -10.34 -6.72 3.03
C ALA A 163 -8.99 -6.36 3.66
N GLU A 164 -8.07 -5.78 2.89
CA GLU A 164 -6.75 -5.40 3.39
C GLU A 164 -6.83 -4.27 4.41
N ILE A 165 -7.63 -3.22 4.13
CA ILE A 165 -7.83 -2.11 5.07
C ILE A 165 -8.49 -2.61 6.36
N ALA A 166 -9.48 -3.50 6.25
CA ALA A 166 -10.14 -4.09 7.42
C ALA A 166 -9.19 -4.94 8.29
N ALA A 167 -8.20 -5.61 7.68
CA ALA A 167 -7.20 -6.41 8.39
C ALA A 167 -6.09 -5.57 9.04
N MET A 168 -5.90 -4.32 8.63
CA MET A 168 -4.87 -3.42 9.16
C MET A 168 -5.33 -2.75 10.46
N SER A 169 -5.26 -3.49 11.57
CA SER A 169 -5.79 -3.07 12.87
C SER A 169 -5.17 -1.79 13.46
N ARG A 170 -4.00 -1.38 12.97
CA ARG A 170 -3.26 -0.20 13.45
C ARG A 170 -3.25 0.95 12.44
N LEU A 171 -4.02 0.86 11.34
CA LEU A 171 -4.01 1.86 10.27
C LEU A 171 -4.42 3.26 10.79
N ARG A 172 -3.59 4.26 10.50
CA ARG A 172 -3.80 5.68 10.86
C ARG A 172 -3.73 6.62 9.67
N VAL A 173 -2.87 6.32 8.70
CA VAL A 173 -2.63 7.19 7.56
C VAL A 173 -2.70 6.41 6.27
N VAL A 174 -3.44 6.92 5.31
CA VAL A 174 -3.49 6.41 3.94
C VAL A 174 -2.88 7.45 3.01
N ILE A 175 -1.86 7.06 2.25
CA ILE A 175 -1.23 7.87 1.22
C ILE A 175 -1.69 7.34 -0.13
N THR A 176 -2.35 8.17 -0.94
CA THR A 176 -2.76 7.81 -2.29
C THR A 176 -1.86 8.43 -3.35
N LEU A 177 -1.31 7.60 -4.22
CA LEU A 177 -0.40 8.02 -5.29
C LEU A 177 -1.17 8.14 -6.62
N GLY A 178 -1.63 9.36 -6.91
CA GLY A 178 -2.40 9.72 -8.09
C GLY A 178 -3.92 9.69 -7.88
N LYS A 179 -4.63 10.34 -8.82
CA LYS A 179 -6.08 10.55 -8.76
C LYS A 179 -6.89 9.25 -8.67
N ILE A 180 -6.51 8.22 -9.44
CA ILE A 180 -7.26 6.94 -9.45
C ILE A 180 -7.13 6.23 -8.09
N ALA A 181 -5.95 6.27 -7.47
CA ALA A 181 -5.75 5.72 -6.13
C ALA A 181 -6.57 6.49 -5.08
N PHE A 182 -6.60 7.82 -5.18
CA PHE A 182 -7.41 8.68 -4.33
C PHE A 182 -8.91 8.35 -4.45
N ASP A 183 -9.41 8.28 -5.69
CA ASP A 183 -10.82 7.94 -5.94
C ASP A 183 -11.16 6.51 -5.48
N GLY A 184 -10.23 5.59 -5.62
CA GLY A 184 -10.37 4.20 -5.17
C GLY A 184 -10.51 4.09 -3.66
N TYR A 185 -9.69 4.84 -2.91
CA TYR A 185 -9.80 4.89 -1.45
C TYR A 185 -11.08 5.58 -0.99
N LEU A 186 -11.47 6.70 -1.58
CA LEU A 186 -12.76 7.34 -1.27
C LEU A 186 -13.95 6.43 -1.59
N ALA A 187 -13.88 5.65 -2.68
CA ALA A 187 -14.91 4.66 -3.00
C ALA A 187 -14.97 3.53 -1.96
N HIS A 188 -13.82 3.12 -1.39
CA HIS A 188 -13.79 2.22 -0.24
C HIS A 188 -14.51 2.83 0.96
N LEU A 189 -14.21 4.08 1.33
CA LEU A 189 -14.83 4.74 2.48
C LEU A 189 -16.36 4.87 2.34
N VAL A 190 -16.85 5.12 1.12
CA VAL A 190 -18.31 5.11 0.84
C VAL A 190 -18.89 3.71 1.04
N ARG A 191 -18.25 2.65 0.50
CA ARG A 191 -18.73 1.27 0.69
C ARG A 191 -18.71 0.83 2.15
N ALA A 192 -17.73 1.30 2.90
CA ALA A 192 -17.60 1.03 4.34
C ALA A 192 -18.54 1.90 5.22
N GLY A 193 -19.33 2.80 4.64
CA GLY A 193 -20.22 3.69 5.37
C GLY A 193 -19.51 4.74 6.23
N VAL A 194 -18.23 5.02 5.96
CA VAL A 194 -17.45 6.03 6.70
C VAL A 194 -17.75 7.43 6.22
N ILE A 195 -18.05 7.60 4.93
CA ILE A 195 -18.48 8.86 4.32
C ILE A 195 -19.66 8.61 3.40
N ASP A 196 -20.58 9.55 3.32
CA ASP A 196 -21.77 9.46 2.44
C ASP A 196 -21.44 9.81 0.99
N SER A 197 -20.48 10.71 0.77
CA SER A 197 -20.15 11.24 -0.55
C SER A 197 -18.66 11.56 -0.68
N ARG A 198 -18.14 11.45 -1.91
CA ARG A 198 -16.77 11.85 -2.26
C ARG A 198 -16.63 13.32 -2.65
N ARG A 199 -17.73 14.08 -2.74
CA ARG A 199 -17.77 15.44 -3.32
C ARG A 199 -16.96 16.47 -2.54
N GLU A 200 -16.80 16.26 -1.25
CA GLU A 200 -16.06 17.17 -0.35
C GLU A 200 -14.54 16.99 -0.43
N TYR A 201 -14.09 15.95 -1.10
CA TYR A 201 -12.67 15.59 -1.17
C TYR A 201 -12.09 15.89 -2.55
N THR A 202 -11.17 16.83 -2.63
CA THR A 202 -10.52 17.22 -3.87
C THR A 202 -9.09 16.71 -3.93
N PHE A 203 -8.74 16.03 -5.03
CA PHE A 203 -7.38 15.56 -5.25
C PHE A 203 -6.44 16.73 -5.54
N ALA A 204 -5.44 16.91 -4.70
CA ALA A 204 -4.28 17.78 -4.95
C ALA A 204 -3.03 17.17 -4.31
N HIS A 205 -1.84 17.50 -4.82
CA HIS A 205 -0.61 17.07 -4.16
C HIS A 205 -0.47 17.72 -2.79
N GLY A 206 -0.29 16.92 -1.75
CA GLY A 206 -0.20 17.39 -0.38
C GLY A 206 -1.54 17.70 0.29
N ALA A 207 -2.69 17.47 -0.38
CA ALA A 207 -3.98 17.59 0.30
C ALA A 207 -4.08 16.53 1.42
N GLU A 208 -4.45 16.99 2.61
CA GLU A 208 -4.60 16.19 3.84
C GLU A 208 -6.03 16.30 4.36
N TYR A 209 -6.64 15.17 4.67
CA TYR A 209 -8.00 15.08 5.21
C TYR A 209 -8.01 14.19 6.44
N LYS A 210 -8.61 14.65 7.54
CA LYS A 210 -8.95 13.79 8.67
C LYS A 210 -10.31 13.16 8.39
N MET A 211 -10.34 11.84 8.33
CA MET A 211 -11.56 11.09 8.02
C MET A 211 -12.39 10.84 9.28
N PRO A 212 -13.71 10.61 9.14
CA PRO A 212 -14.61 10.35 10.29
C PRO A 212 -14.20 9.15 11.16
N ASN A 213 -13.53 8.13 10.58
CA ASN A 213 -13.00 6.98 11.29
C ASN A 213 -11.63 7.23 11.97
N ASN A 214 -11.25 8.50 12.15
CA ASN A 214 -9.97 8.94 12.73
C ASN A 214 -8.71 8.57 11.95
N THR A 215 -8.80 8.06 10.72
CA THR A 215 -7.64 7.96 9.83
C THR A 215 -7.37 9.29 9.14
N TYR A 216 -6.15 9.44 8.61
CA TYR A 216 -5.78 10.57 7.77
C TYR A 216 -5.60 10.09 6.32
N LEU A 217 -6.11 10.86 5.37
CA LEU A 217 -5.87 10.67 3.94
C LEU A 217 -4.93 11.76 3.46
N ILE A 218 -3.78 11.38 2.90
CA ILE A 218 -2.87 12.31 2.21
C ILE A 218 -2.82 11.92 0.74
N SER A 219 -2.97 12.89 -0.16
CA SER A 219 -2.86 12.65 -1.58
C SER A 219 -1.55 13.21 -2.17
N SER A 220 -0.96 12.47 -3.10
CA SER A 220 0.25 12.86 -3.81
C SER A 220 0.11 12.65 -5.31
N PHE A 221 0.79 13.46 -6.11
CA PHE A 221 1.03 13.09 -7.50
C PHE A 221 1.73 11.72 -7.56
N HIS A 222 1.41 10.94 -8.60
CA HIS A 222 2.05 9.62 -8.80
C HIS A 222 3.53 9.81 -9.18
N PRO A 223 4.47 9.01 -8.63
CA PRO A 223 5.90 9.11 -8.94
C PRO A 223 6.25 8.50 -10.31
N SER A 224 5.44 8.77 -11.34
CA SER A 224 5.70 8.34 -12.71
C SER A 224 6.82 9.17 -13.33
N LEU A 225 7.54 8.58 -14.29
CA LEU A 225 8.57 9.30 -15.06
C LEU A 225 8.03 10.59 -15.69
N GLN A 226 6.75 10.61 -16.12
CA GLN A 226 6.13 11.82 -16.63
C GLN A 226 6.12 12.94 -15.59
N ASN A 227 5.73 12.66 -14.35
CA ASN A 227 5.67 13.68 -13.31
C ASN A 227 7.04 14.06 -12.75
N THR A 228 7.96 13.10 -12.67
CA THR A 228 9.30 13.34 -12.12
C THR A 228 10.22 14.05 -13.11
N ASN A 229 10.21 13.64 -14.38
CA ASN A 229 11.05 14.26 -15.42
C ASN A 229 10.58 15.68 -15.79
N THR A 230 9.29 16.01 -15.62
CA THR A 230 8.76 17.35 -15.87
C THR A 230 8.85 18.27 -14.65
N GLY A 231 9.36 17.79 -13.52
CA GLY A 231 9.42 18.55 -12.26
C GLY A 231 8.06 18.77 -11.59
N LYS A 232 6.97 18.19 -12.11
CA LYS A 232 5.66 18.24 -11.47
C LYS A 232 5.65 17.59 -10.09
N LEU A 233 6.47 16.54 -9.90
CA LEU A 233 6.77 15.94 -8.61
C LEU A 233 8.29 15.91 -8.41
N THR A 234 8.78 16.63 -7.42
CA THR A 234 10.19 16.64 -7.03
C THR A 234 10.42 15.77 -5.79
N LYS A 235 11.65 15.29 -5.58
CA LYS A 235 12.00 14.51 -4.39
C LYS A 235 11.68 15.24 -3.07
N PRO A 236 11.99 16.54 -2.89
CA PRO A 236 11.61 17.26 -1.67
C PRO A 236 10.10 17.36 -1.45
N MET A 237 9.31 17.54 -2.52
CA MET A 237 7.86 17.54 -2.42
C MET A 237 7.35 16.17 -1.94
N PHE A 238 7.90 15.10 -2.49
CA PHE A 238 7.47 13.74 -2.17
C PHE A 238 7.90 13.33 -0.75
N LEU A 239 9.11 13.69 -0.34
CA LEU A 239 9.61 13.45 1.02
C LEU A 239 8.72 14.09 2.09
N ARG A 240 8.24 15.32 1.88
CA ARG A 240 7.33 15.99 2.81
C ARG A 240 6.05 15.18 3.09
N ILE A 241 5.52 14.46 2.08
CA ILE A 241 4.36 13.58 2.26
C ILE A 241 4.65 12.48 3.29
N PHE A 242 5.80 11.81 3.18
CA PHE A 242 6.16 10.70 4.07
C PHE A 242 6.58 11.15 5.46
N VAL A 243 7.29 12.27 5.56
CA VAL A 243 7.59 12.89 6.85
C VAL A 243 6.29 13.25 7.58
N ARG A 244 5.34 13.89 6.89
CA ARG A 244 4.03 14.23 7.46
C ARG A 244 3.23 12.99 7.86
N ALA A 245 3.21 11.96 7.01
CA ALA A 245 2.54 10.71 7.34
C ALA A 245 3.13 10.04 8.60
N ARG A 246 4.45 10.10 8.79
CA ARG A 246 5.12 9.56 9.98
C ARG A 246 4.75 10.32 11.25
N GLU A 247 4.59 11.64 11.16
CA GLU A 247 4.11 12.47 12.28
C GLU A 247 2.69 12.07 12.68
N LEU A 248 1.77 11.98 11.73
CA LEU A 248 0.37 11.63 11.94
C LEU A 248 0.17 10.17 12.41
N ALA A 249 1.09 9.27 12.04
CA ALA A 249 1.06 7.88 12.47
C ALA A 249 1.53 7.67 13.91
N ARG A 250 2.18 8.65 14.55
CA ARG A 250 2.64 8.53 15.95
C ARG A 250 1.44 8.37 16.88
N PRO A 251 1.54 7.50 17.90
CA PRO A 251 0.53 7.42 18.94
C PRO A 251 0.38 8.78 19.62
N THR A 252 -0.84 9.17 19.91
CA THR A 252 -1.09 10.38 20.69
C THR A 252 -0.65 10.18 22.14
N ASN A 253 -0.31 11.27 22.85
CA ASN A 253 0.05 11.21 24.27
C ASN A 253 -1.05 10.54 25.14
N LYS A 254 -2.30 10.60 24.72
CA LYS A 254 -3.45 9.97 25.38
C LYS A 254 -3.36 8.43 25.24
N GLU A 255 -2.99 7.92 24.07
CA GLU A 255 -2.82 6.48 23.81
C GLU A 255 -1.59 5.90 24.50
N LEU A 256 -0.52 6.69 24.64
CA LEU A 256 0.70 6.31 25.37
C LEU A 256 0.49 6.24 26.90
N ARG A 257 -0.51 6.94 27.43
CA ARG A 257 -0.81 7.00 28.87
C ARG A 257 -1.88 6.01 29.33
N GLY A 258 -2.41 5.16 28.44
CA GLY A 258 -3.36 4.09 28.79
C GLY A 258 -4.69 4.62 29.37
N GLY A 259 -5.16 5.78 28.96
CA GLY A 259 -6.42 6.35 29.42
C GLY A 259 -7.57 6.09 28.45
N PRO A 260 -8.82 5.82 28.98
CA PRO A 260 -10.04 5.74 28.18
C PRO A 260 -10.33 7.05 27.45
#